data_43ff157464ab9fa8d33c159a3024a3b2
#
_entry.id   43ff157464ab9fa8d33c159a3024a3b2
#
_cell.length_a   1.000
_cell.length_b   1.000
_cell.length_c   1.000
_cell.angle_alpha   90.00
_cell.angle_beta   90.00
_cell.angle_gamma   90.00
#
_symmetry.space_group_name_H-M   'P 1'
#
loop_
_entity.id
_entity.type
_entity.pdbx_description
1 polymer ?
#
loop_
_entity_poly.entity_id
_entity_poly.type
_entity_poly.pdbx_seq_one_letter_code
_entity_poly.pdbx_strand_id
1 'polypeptide(L)'
;MSIRVNRRVALLAATLGGPFARAAAARADDAVAPTPVVFPDDEGVHADALTEWWYYTGHLVTEDGDRYGFEDVFFRASRDGLRGWAAHCALTDKQGPSFRYDQRIVVGEADGDLAAPGMDFRIDDWLIAGLGGEDRIVGSVAGASWRLKLASTKPPVLHGGDGYTRGSNTETSYYYSRTRYAIEGTLIRDDVPLAVTGLGWMDHQWGDFTSFSEGGWDWFALQLDDETELMAYFVRDSDDVQYLASGTVVAADGSYEDLPAEAFTITPTGSWTSPDSGGTYPMGWTLDYPDRQLLVSIDPVLDEQELDTRDTTMVTYWEGAVTVSGTMGDEPIAGEGYVEMTGYARERDGGVP
;
A
#
# COMPACT_ATOMS: atom_id res chain seq x y z
N MET A 1 -4.18 -3.46 30.16
CA MET A 1 -5.55 -4.00 30.32
C MET A 1 -5.65 -5.11 29.29
N SER A 2 -5.64 -6.38 29.70
CA SER A 2 -5.55 -7.51 28.77
C SER A 2 -6.88 -7.67 28.03
N ILE A 3 -6.92 -7.33 26.78
CA ILE A 3 -8.06 -7.56 25.88
C ILE A 3 -8.11 -9.06 25.61
N ARG A 4 -9.13 -9.74 26.13
CA ARG A 4 -9.41 -11.13 25.74
C ARG A 4 -9.85 -11.11 24.29
N VAL A 5 -8.97 -11.45 23.37
CA VAL A 5 -9.29 -11.64 21.95
C VAL A 5 -10.44 -12.64 21.85
N ASN A 6 -11.56 -12.19 21.36
CA ASN A 6 -12.73 -13.03 21.13
C ASN A 6 -12.39 -14.02 20.00
N ARG A 7 -12.72 -15.32 20.14
CA ARG A 7 -12.48 -16.36 19.12
C ARG A 7 -12.93 -15.95 17.70
N ARG A 8 -13.91 -15.06 17.59
CA ARG A 8 -14.39 -14.52 16.30
C ARG A 8 -13.40 -13.51 15.69
N VAL A 9 -12.74 -12.71 16.51
CA VAL A 9 -11.70 -11.76 16.06
C VAL A 9 -10.46 -12.52 15.63
N ALA A 10 -10.03 -13.54 16.39
CA ALA A 10 -8.92 -14.41 15.99
C ALA A 10 -9.21 -15.19 14.68
N LEU A 11 -10.48 -15.58 14.44
CA LEU A 11 -10.87 -16.24 13.20
C LEU A 11 -10.83 -15.27 12.00
N LEU A 12 -11.16 -14.00 12.21
CA LEU A 12 -11.14 -12.97 11.18
C LEU A 12 -9.72 -12.51 10.86
N ALA A 13 -8.89 -12.31 11.85
CA ALA A 13 -7.46 -12.06 11.67
C ALA A 13 -6.81 -13.20 10.84
N ALA A 14 -7.16 -14.47 11.16
CA ALA A 14 -6.76 -15.62 10.37
C ALA A 14 -7.30 -15.61 8.93
N THR A 15 -8.43 -14.95 8.65
CA THR A 15 -8.99 -14.81 7.28
C THR A 15 -8.36 -13.67 6.50
N LEU A 16 -7.78 -12.69 7.18
CA LEU A 16 -7.10 -11.56 6.55
C LEU A 16 -5.62 -11.86 6.23
N GLY A 17 -4.98 -12.82 6.88
CA GLY A 17 -3.55 -13.07 6.72
C GLY A 17 -3.05 -14.51 6.92
N GLY A 18 -3.93 -15.51 7.13
CA GLY A 18 -3.50 -16.88 7.44
C GLY A 18 -3.32 -17.78 6.20
N PRO A 19 -2.34 -18.73 6.22
CA PRO A 19 -2.18 -19.72 5.16
C PRO A 19 -3.31 -20.74 5.21
N PHE A 20 -4.26 -20.68 4.27
CA PHE A 20 -5.27 -21.71 4.09
C PHE A 20 -4.96 -22.59 2.89
N ALA A 21 -4.90 -23.87 3.18
CA ALA A 21 -4.64 -24.95 2.25
C ALA A 21 -5.71 -25.05 1.15
N ARG A 22 -5.20 -25.18 -0.07
CA ARG A 22 -5.82 -25.77 -1.25
C ARG A 22 -7.32 -25.52 -1.48
N ALA A 23 -7.62 -24.50 -2.23
CA ALA A 23 -8.84 -24.48 -3.04
C ALA A 23 -8.67 -25.46 -4.22
N ALA A 24 -9.72 -26.22 -4.51
CA ALA A 24 -9.75 -27.21 -5.58
C ALA A 24 -9.50 -26.55 -6.93
N ALA A 25 -8.65 -27.17 -7.75
CA ALA A 25 -8.37 -26.78 -9.11
C ALA A 25 -9.66 -26.57 -9.91
N ALA A 26 -10.02 -25.32 -10.20
CA ALA A 26 -11.03 -24.99 -11.19
C ALA A 26 -10.44 -25.34 -12.58
N ARG A 27 -11.29 -25.92 -13.43
CA ARG A 27 -10.91 -26.32 -14.79
C ARG A 27 -10.61 -25.06 -15.63
N ALA A 28 -9.48 -25.08 -16.31
CA ALA A 28 -8.95 -24.01 -17.16
C ALA A 28 -9.77 -23.68 -18.44
N ASP A 29 -10.98 -24.20 -18.60
CA ASP A 29 -11.72 -24.13 -19.89
C ASP A 29 -12.91 -23.15 -19.91
N ASP A 30 -13.20 -22.43 -18.82
CA ASP A 30 -14.30 -21.44 -18.78
C ASP A 30 -13.84 -20.09 -18.16
N ALA A 31 -12.68 -19.59 -18.52
CA ALA A 31 -12.26 -18.29 -18.07
C ALA A 31 -13.16 -17.22 -18.70
N VAL A 32 -14.11 -16.70 -17.94
CA VAL A 32 -14.88 -15.50 -18.30
C VAL A 32 -13.89 -14.36 -18.52
N ALA A 33 -14.00 -13.66 -19.64
CA ALA A 33 -13.16 -12.49 -19.89
C ALA A 33 -13.35 -11.47 -18.74
N PRO A 34 -12.28 -10.85 -18.26
CA PRO A 34 -12.40 -9.84 -17.21
C PRO A 34 -13.31 -8.71 -17.63
N THR A 35 -14.12 -8.22 -16.71
CA THR A 35 -14.93 -7.01 -16.93
C THR A 35 -13.99 -5.81 -16.91
N PRO A 36 -14.08 -4.89 -17.89
CA PRO A 36 -13.28 -3.68 -17.84
C PRO A 36 -13.55 -2.85 -16.59
N VAL A 37 -12.50 -2.27 -16.00
CA VAL A 37 -12.64 -1.30 -14.91
C VAL A 37 -13.35 -0.04 -15.42
N VAL A 38 -14.38 0.41 -14.72
CA VAL A 38 -15.25 1.54 -15.11
C VAL A 38 -15.29 2.58 -13.99
N PHE A 39 -14.75 3.76 -14.25
CA PHE A 39 -14.82 4.88 -13.31
C PHE A 39 -16.09 5.72 -13.50
N PRO A 40 -16.72 6.21 -12.40
CA PRO A 40 -16.26 6.03 -11.01
C PRO A 40 -16.84 4.80 -10.31
N ASP A 41 -17.56 3.92 -11.00
CA ASP A 41 -18.30 2.81 -10.39
C ASP A 41 -17.38 1.84 -9.63
N ASP A 42 -16.20 1.56 -10.17
CA ASP A 42 -15.19 0.66 -9.57
C ASP A 42 -14.23 1.36 -8.59
N GLU A 43 -14.59 2.54 -8.08
CA GLU A 43 -13.87 3.17 -6.95
C GLU A 43 -14.40 2.70 -5.60
N GLY A 44 -15.63 2.18 -5.57
CA GLY A 44 -16.32 1.71 -4.39
C GLY A 44 -15.99 0.27 -3.99
N VAL A 45 -16.85 -0.29 -3.15
CA VAL A 45 -16.70 -1.64 -2.59
C VAL A 45 -17.19 -2.71 -3.58
N HIS A 46 -16.34 -3.69 -3.86
CA HIS A 46 -16.66 -4.88 -4.65
C HIS A 46 -17.14 -6.02 -3.74
N ALA A 47 -18.45 -6.08 -3.51
CA ALA A 47 -19.06 -6.97 -2.52
C ALA A 47 -18.73 -8.45 -2.73
N ASP A 48 -18.49 -8.87 -3.97
CA ASP A 48 -18.19 -10.25 -4.36
C ASP A 48 -16.69 -10.58 -4.28
N ALA A 49 -15.81 -9.59 -4.17
CA ALA A 49 -14.37 -9.81 -4.03
C ALA A 49 -14.04 -10.50 -2.70
N LEU A 50 -13.10 -11.44 -2.73
CA LEU A 50 -12.62 -12.10 -1.53
C LEU A 50 -11.69 -11.21 -0.71
N THR A 51 -10.88 -10.41 -1.39
CA THR A 51 -9.94 -9.46 -0.78
C THR A 51 -10.01 -8.15 -1.54
N GLU A 52 -9.91 -7.05 -0.82
CA GLU A 52 -9.94 -5.72 -1.37
C GLU A 52 -9.24 -4.74 -0.43
N TRP A 53 -8.49 -3.76 -0.97
CA TRP A 53 -7.91 -2.69 -0.19
C TRP A 53 -7.88 -1.36 -0.93
N TRP A 54 -7.95 -0.28 -0.16
CA TRP A 54 -7.70 1.10 -0.54
C TRP A 54 -6.52 1.59 0.30
N TYR A 55 -5.42 1.84 -0.35
CA TYR A 55 -4.15 2.19 0.26
C TYR A 55 -3.75 3.60 -0.17
N TYR A 56 -3.44 4.43 0.79
CA TYR A 56 -2.99 5.80 0.56
C TYR A 56 -1.68 6.03 1.28
N THR A 57 -0.71 6.61 0.57
CA THR A 57 0.54 7.10 1.16
C THR A 57 0.87 8.48 0.62
N GLY A 58 1.77 9.17 1.31
CA GLY A 58 2.24 10.44 0.82
C GLY A 58 3.12 11.20 1.79
N HIS A 59 3.49 12.38 1.33
CA HIS A 59 4.35 13.29 2.05
C HIS A 59 3.63 14.60 2.31
N LEU A 60 3.72 15.08 3.56
CA LEU A 60 3.12 16.33 3.99
C LEU A 60 4.22 17.32 4.36
N VAL A 61 3.97 18.59 4.11
CA VAL A 61 4.83 19.70 4.51
C VAL A 61 4.00 20.79 5.18
N THR A 62 4.48 21.29 6.33
CA THR A 62 3.87 22.43 7.03
C THR A 62 4.34 23.75 6.45
N GLU A 63 3.68 24.86 6.83
CA GLU A 63 4.13 26.21 6.46
C GLU A 63 5.56 26.54 6.96
N ASP A 64 5.98 25.95 8.08
CA ASP A 64 7.33 26.11 8.64
C ASP A 64 8.37 25.19 7.98
N GLY A 65 7.95 24.31 7.06
CA GLY A 65 8.81 23.40 6.31
C GLY A 65 9.05 22.06 6.98
N ASP A 66 8.37 21.76 8.08
CA ASP A 66 8.41 20.43 8.70
C ASP A 66 7.76 19.40 7.77
N ARG A 67 8.37 18.24 7.66
CA ARG A 67 7.98 17.18 6.71
C ARG A 67 7.57 15.90 7.41
N TYR A 68 6.51 15.27 6.90
CA TYR A 68 5.98 14.03 7.42
C TYR A 68 5.70 13.05 6.27
N GLY A 69 5.77 11.75 6.55
CA GLY A 69 5.19 10.71 5.72
C GLY A 69 3.94 10.16 6.39
N PHE A 70 2.97 9.72 5.64
CA PHE A 70 1.77 9.05 6.17
C PHE A 70 1.38 7.85 5.33
N GLU A 71 0.71 6.89 5.97
CA GLU A 71 -0.03 5.78 5.38
C GLU A 71 -1.43 5.74 5.99
N ASP A 72 -2.44 5.49 5.17
CA ASP A 72 -3.81 5.14 5.55
C ASP A 72 -4.27 4.01 4.65
N VAL A 73 -4.50 2.82 5.18
CA VAL A 73 -4.99 1.69 4.41
C VAL A 73 -6.21 1.06 5.06
N PHE A 74 -7.20 0.71 4.24
CA PHE A 74 -8.37 -0.05 4.64
C PHE A 74 -8.41 -1.34 3.83
N PHE A 75 -8.53 -2.45 4.53
CA PHE A 75 -8.65 -3.80 3.98
C PHE A 75 -10.05 -4.33 4.23
N ARG A 76 -10.56 -5.02 3.25
CA ARG A 76 -11.78 -5.81 3.35
C ARG A 76 -11.51 -7.26 2.97
N ALA A 77 -12.04 -8.20 3.71
CA ALA A 77 -11.98 -9.61 3.36
C ALA A 77 -13.32 -10.31 3.58
N SER A 78 -13.60 -11.27 2.70
CA SER A 78 -14.79 -12.14 2.78
C SER A 78 -14.34 -13.60 2.64
N ARG A 79 -14.60 -14.42 3.65
CA ARG A 79 -14.21 -15.83 3.70
C ARG A 79 -15.32 -16.66 4.37
N ASP A 80 -15.78 -17.72 3.72
CA ASP A 80 -16.77 -18.68 4.29
C ASP A 80 -18.03 -18.00 4.88
N GLY A 81 -18.48 -16.89 4.26
CA GLY A 81 -19.61 -16.10 4.72
C GLY A 81 -19.32 -15.16 5.89
N LEU A 82 -18.08 -15.11 6.36
CA LEU A 82 -17.60 -14.09 7.30
C LEU A 82 -17.02 -12.91 6.51
N ARG A 83 -17.34 -11.72 6.97
CA ARG A 83 -16.80 -10.47 6.44
C ARG A 83 -16.11 -9.69 7.53
N GLY A 84 -15.12 -8.92 7.16
CA GLY A 84 -14.44 -8.04 8.08
C GLY A 84 -13.60 -7.01 7.39
N TRP A 85 -13.30 -5.98 8.16
CA TRP A 85 -12.47 -4.88 7.75
C TRP A 85 -11.33 -4.70 8.75
N ALA A 86 -10.17 -4.35 8.24
CA ALA A 86 -9.05 -3.86 9.04
C ALA A 86 -8.60 -2.53 8.46
N ALA A 87 -7.98 -1.70 9.29
CA ALA A 87 -7.34 -0.48 8.83
C ALA A 87 -6.05 -0.25 9.60
N HIS A 88 -5.05 0.29 8.91
CA HIS A 88 -3.79 0.74 9.51
C HIS A 88 -3.59 2.20 9.16
N CYS A 89 -3.03 2.95 10.10
CA CYS A 89 -2.55 4.30 9.89
C CYS A 89 -1.13 4.42 10.42
N ALA A 90 -0.25 5.08 9.68
CA ALA A 90 1.11 5.35 10.13
C ALA A 90 1.52 6.80 9.85
N LEU A 91 2.43 7.32 10.67
CA LEU A 91 3.00 8.64 10.53
C LEU A 91 4.50 8.59 10.78
N THR A 92 5.28 9.03 9.80
CA THR A 92 6.73 9.24 9.88
C THR A 92 7.02 10.71 10.07
N ASP A 93 7.65 11.09 11.18
CA ASP A 93 8.17 12.44 11.42
C ASP A 93 9.62 12.52 10.91
N LYS A 94 9.87 13.39 9.94
CA LYS A 94 11.19 13.51 9.31
C LYS A 94 12.13 14.47 10.03
N GLN A 95 11.65 15.28 10.99
CA GLN A 95 12.46 16.26 11.72
C GLN A 95 13.15 15.65 12.93
N GLY A 96 12.40 14.91 13.75
CA GLY A 96 12.91 14.12 14.86
C GLY A 96 12.58 12.67 14.57
N PRO A 97 13.45 11.90 13.89
CA PRO A 97 13.08 10.66 13.26
C PRO A 97 12.27 9.76 14.21
N SER A 98 10.99 9.67 13.98
CA SER A 98 10.08 8.80 14.72
C SER A 98 8.99 8.28 13.82
N PHE A 99 8.65 7.02 14.02
CA PHE A 99 7.57 6.33 13.35
C PHE A 99 6.52 5.93 14.39
N ARG A 100 5.25 6.09 14.03
CA ARG A 100 4.11 5.71 14.87
C ARG A 100 3.04 5.11 13.98
N TYR A 101 2.42 4.05 14.44
CA TYR A 101 1.29 3.44 13.75
C TYR A 101 0.20 3.03 14.74
N ASP A 102 -0.98 2.79 14.23
CA ASP A 102 -2.12 2.21 14.94
C ASP A 102 -2.92 1.33 13.98
N GLN A 103 -3.74 0.43 14.52
CA GLN A 103 -4.48 -0.56 13.75
C GLN A 103 -5.88 -0.78 14.32
N ARG A 104 -6.83 -1.06 13.45
CA ARG A 104 -8.24 -1.29 13.82
C ARG A 104 -8.82 -2.47 13.05
N ILE A 105 -9.81 -3.14 13.65
CA ILE A 105 -10.52 -4.26 13.04
C ILE A 105 -12.00 -4.23 13.38
N VAL A 106 -12.84 -4.53 12.38
CA VAL A 106 -14.30 -4.68 12.52
C VAL A 106 -14.73 -6.02 11.93
N VAL A 107 -15.52 -6.77 12.70
CA VAL A 107 -16.18 -7.99 12.23
C VAL A 107 -17.54 -7.61 11.66
N GLY A 108 -17.77 -7.88 10.40
CA GLY A 108 -18.94 -7.44 9.66
C GLY A 108 -18.57 -6.37 8.64
N GLU A 109 -19.43 -5.39 8.46
CA GLU A 109 -19.21 -4.28 7.53
C GLU A 109 -18.69 -3.05 8.29
N ALA A 110 -17.90 -2.23 7.61
CA ALA A 110 -17.54 -0.90 8.08
C ALA A 110 -18.77 0.02 8.06
N ASP A 111 -18.74 1.10 8.84
CA ASP A 111 -19.76 2.14 8.78
C ASP A 111 -19.64 2.94 7.46
N GLY A 112 -20.77 3.46 6.95
CA GLY A 112 -20.82 4.29 5.75
C GLY A 112 -21.82 3.80 4.72
N ASP A 113 -21.82 4.38 3.53
CA ASP A 113 -22.64 3.96 2.39
C ASP A 113 -21.82 3.07 1.44
N LEU A 114 -21.68 1.80 1.77
CA LEU A 114 -20.89 0.84 1.01
C LEU A 114 -21.51 0.49 -0.36
N ALA A 115 -22.71 0.96 -0.66
CA ALA A 115 -23.39 0.75 -1.93
C ALA A 115 -23.34 2.00 -2.83
N ALA A 116 -22.84 3.11 -2.32
CA ALA A 116 -22.67 4.33 -3.11
C ALA A 116 -21.58 4.15 -4.18
N PRO A 117 -21.65 4.85 -5.30
CA PRO A 117 -20.51 5.02 -6.17
C PRO A 117 -19.37 5.70 -5.39
N GLY A 118 -18.14 5.18 -5.57
CA GLY A 118 -16.98 5.68 -4.84
C GLY A 118 -16.86 5.15 -3.42
N MET A 119 -16.05 5.82 -2.64
CA MET A 119 -15.67 5.40 -1.28
C MET A 119 -16.48 6.19 -0.25
N ASP A 120 -17.09 5.51 0.70
CA ASP A 120 -17.66 6.09 1.93
C ASP A 120 -17.68 5.02 3.01
N PHE A 121 -16.54 4.81 3.65
CA PHE A 121 -16.42 3.83 4.73
C PHE A 121 -15.57 4.34 5.88
N ARG A 122 -15.92 3.85 7.07
CA ARG A 122 -15.35 4.29 8.33
C ARG A 122 -15.15 3.12 9.29
N ILE A 123 -14.05 3.19 10.02
CA ILE A 123 -13.81 2.35 11.19
C ILE A 123 -13.50 3.28 12.37
N ASP A 124 -14.41 3.35 13.34
CA ASP A 124 -14.40 4.32 14.44
C ASP A 124 -14.34 5.78 13.90
N ASP A 125 -13.25 6.49 14.17
CA ASP A 125 -13.03 7.88 13.71
C ASP A 125 -12.14 7.96 12.45
N TRP A 126 -11.63 6.84 11.92
CA TRP A 126 -10.91 6.80 10.66
C TRP A 126 -11.87 6.72 9.48
N LEU A 127 -11.55 7.42 8.42
CA LEU A 127 -12.43 7.59 7.25
C LEU A 127 -11.63 7.56 5.96
N ILE A 128 -12.15 6.84 4.98
CA ILE A 128 -11.89 7.09 3.56
C ILE A 128 -13.22 7.42 2.89
N ALA A 129 -13.27 8.55 2.17
CA ALA A 129 -14.45 8.95 1.40
C ALA A 129 -14.04 9.75 0.18
N GLY A 130 -14.60 9.43 -0.99
CA GLY A 130 -14.27 10.12 -2.23
C GLY A 130 -14.94 9.55 -3.45
N LEU A 131 -14.83 10.30 -4.55
CA LEU A 131 -15.33 9.93 -5.85
C LEU A 131 -14.56 10.68 -6.93
N GLY A 132 -14.15 9.99 -8.00
CA GLY A 132 -13.51 10.60 -9.17
C GLY A 132 -12.13 11.17 -8.90
N GLY A 133 -11.46 10.77 -7.80
CA GLY A 133 -10.17 11.29 -7.38
C GLY A 133 -10.24 12.57 -6.55
N GLU A 134 -11.41 12.92 -6.04
CA GLU A 134 -11.62 13.97 -5.03
C GLU A 134 -11.89 13.27 -3.70
N ASP A 135 -10.85 13.03 -2.90
CA ASP A 135 -10.91 12.15 -1.76
C ASP A 135 -10.69 12.89 -0.44
N ARG A 136 -11.14 12.28 0.63
CA ARG A 136 -10.93 12.74 2.01
C ARG A 136 -10.53 11.56 2.87
N ILE A 137 -9.45 11.72 3.60
CA ILE A 137 -9.00 10.75 4.57
C ILE A 137 -8.89 11.38 5.96
N VAL A 138 -9.22 10.60 6.96
CA VAL A 138 -9.05 10.94 8.38
C VAL A 138 -8.40 9.76 9.06
N GLY A 139 -7.21 9.98 9.57
CA GLY A 139 -6.43 8.99 10.30
C GLY A 139 -5.87 9.53 11.60
N SER A 140 -5.38 8.64 12.44
CA SER A 140 -4.75 9.01 13.70
C SER A 140 -3.82 7.91 14.20
N VAL A 141 -2.79 8.35 14.93
CA VAL A 141 -1.89 7.52 15.71
C VAL A 141 -1.71 8.16 17.09
N ALA A 142 -0.99 7.49 18.00
CA ALA A 142 -0.71 8.08 19.31
C ALA A 142 -0.04 9.46 19.19
N GLY A 143 -0.69 10.52 19.70
CA GLY A 143 -0.20 11.89 19.71
C GLY A 143 -0.30 12.65 18.38
N ALA A 144 -0.94 12.06 17.35
CA ALA A 144 -1.18 12.76 16.09
C ALA A 144 -2.48 12.33 15.42
N SER A 145 -3.11 13.24 14.67
CA SER A 145 -4.25 12.93 13.81
C SER A 145 -4.26 13.88 12.61
N TRP A 146 -4.87 13.43 11.52
CA TRP A 146 -4.94 14.25 10.30
C TRP A 146 -6.32 14.19 9.66
N ARG A 147 -6.62 15.26 8.94
CA ARG A 147 -7.76 15.39 8.05
C ARG A 147 -7.26 15.99 6.76
N LEU A 148 -7.22 15.17 5.73
CA LEU A 148 -6.65 15.52 4.44
C LEU A 148 -7.73 15.50 3.36
N LYS A 149 -7.62 16.43 2.42
CA LYS A 149 -8.31 16.42 1.14
C LYS A 149 -7.27 16.18 0.07
N LEU A 150 -7.59 15.28 -0.84
CA LEU A 150 -6.74 14.84 -1.91
C LEU A 150 -7.45 15.08 -3.23
N ALA A 151 -6.77 15.74 -4.17
CA ALA A 151 -7.26 15.95 -5.52
C ALA A 151 -6.30 15.28 -6.51
N SER A 152 -6.78 14.28 -7.25
CA SER A 152 -5.95 13.59 -8.25
C SER A 152 -5.60 14.55 -9.39
N THR A 153 -4.32 14.69 -9.67
CA THR A 153 -3.82 15.61 -10.72
C THR A 153 -3.61 14.91 -12.07
N LYS A 154 -3.73 13.58 -12.09
CA LYS A 154 -3.59 12.74 -13.28
C LYS A 154 -4.74 11.73 -13.38
N PRO A 155 -5.01 11.20 -14.60
CA PRO A 155 -5.94 10.08 -14.75
C PRO A 155 -5.51 8.85 -13.95
N PRO A 156 -6.45 7.95 -13.60
CA PRO A 156 -6.09 6.66 -13.00
C PRO A 156 -5.26 5.82 -13.97
N VAL A 157 -4.33 5.06 -13.41
CA VAL A 157 -3.44 4.14 -14.10
C VAL A 157 -3.96 2.72 -13.91
N LEU A 158 -4.28 2.02 -14.98
CA LEU A 158 -4.73 0.63 -14.97
C LEU A 158 -3.52 -0.28 -15.15
N HIS A 159 -3.13 -1.03 -14.12
CA HIS A 159 -1.98 -1.95 -14.19
C HIS A 159 -2.31 -3.19 -15.03
N GLY A 160 -1.30 -3.71 -15.75
CA GLY A 160 -1.49 -4.84 -16.66
C GLY A 160 -2.21 -4.46 -17.96
N GLY A 161 -2.28 -3.16 -18.28
CA GLY A 161 -2.85 -2.59 -19.49
C GLY A 161 -4.37 -2.39 -19.47
N ASP A 162 -5.11 -3.23 -18.74
CA ASP A 162 -6.58 -3.16 -18.62
C ASP A 162 -7.08 -3.11 -17.17
N GLY A 163 -6.16 -3.02 -16.22
CA GLY A 163 -6.45 -3.05 -14.78
C GLY A 163 -6.64 -4.45 -14.24
N TYR A 164 -6.44 -5.49 -15.05
CA TYR A 164 -6.59 -6.87 -14.63
C TYR A 164 -5.25 -7.58 -14.62
N THR A 165 -4.76 -7.89 -13.45
CA THR A 165 -3.48 -8.56 -13.24
C THR A 165 -3.68 -10.05 -13.02
N ARG A 166 -2.79 -10.86 -13.61
CA ARG A 166 -2.79 -12.31 -13.49
C ARG A 166 -1.55 -12.76 -12.73
N GLY A 167 -1.77 -13.28 -11.53
CA GLY A 167 -0.71 -13.94 -10.77
C GLY A 167 -0.32 -15.29 -11.37
N SER A 168 0.78 -15.87 -10.90
CA SER A 168 1.30 -17.15 -11.40
C SER A 168 0.42 -18.36 -11.07
N ASN A 169 -0.47 -18.26 -10.09
CA ASN A 169 -1.18 -19.38 -9.46
C ASN A 169 -2.71 -19.33 -9.64
N THR A 170 -3.22 -18.84 -10.77
CA THR A 170 -4.67 -18.63 -11.00
C THR A 170 -5.31 -17.54 -10.14
N GLU A 171 -4.58 -16.90 -9.28
CA GLU A 171 -5.05 -15.72 -8.57
C GLU A 171 -5.08 -14.54 -9.53
N THR A 172 -6.16 -13.80 -9.49
CA THR A 172 -6.39 -12.66 -10.37
C THR A 172 -6.89 -11.50 -9.55
N SER A 173 -6.49 -10.31 -9.91
CA SER A 173 -6.96 -9.11 -9.26
C SER A 173 -7.16 -7.98 -10.25
N TYR A 174 -8.06 -7.09 -9.90
CA TYR A 174 -8.14 -5.77 -10.49
C TYR A 174 -7.23 -4.84 -9.69
N TYR A 175 -6.52 -3.95 -10.39
CA TYR A 175 -5.58 -3.05 -9.76
C TYR A 175 -5.45 -1.75 -10.55
N TYR A 176 -5.73 -0.64 -9.90
CA TYR A 176 -5.42 0.68 -10.43
C TYR A 176 -4.78 1.58 -9.37
N SER A 177 -4.03 2.56 -9.83
CA SER A 177 -3.43 3.60 -8.99
C SER A 177 -3.87 4.99 -9.43
N ARG A 178 -3.93 5.92 -8.47
CA ARG A 178 -3.85 7.35 -8.70
C ARG A 178 -2.49 7.82 -8.20
N THR A 179 -1.60 8.05 -9.11
CA THR A 179 -0.16 8.14 -8.82
C THR A 179 0.29 9.51 -8.33
N ARG A 180 -0.58 10.54 -8.45
CA ARG A 180 -0.28 11.89 -7.97
C ARG A 180 -1.54 12.61 -7.50
N TYR A 181 -1.65 12.74 -6.19
CA TYR A 181 -2.61 13.63 -5.55
C TYR A 181 -1.92 14.91 -5.08
N ALA A 182 -2.58 16.05 -5.30
CA ALA A 182 -2.32 17.25 -4.52
C ALA A 182 -3.08 17.14 -3.19
N ILE A 183 -2.40 17.38 -2.10
CA ILE A 183 -2.96 17.26 -0.74
C ILE A 183 -3.01 18.62 -0.07
N GLU A 184 -4.13 18.92 0.60
CA GLU A 184 -4.28 20.00 1.57
C GLU A 184 -4.98 19.49 2.83
N GLY A 185 -4.66 20.04 3.97
CA GLY A 185 -5.36 19.62 5.19
C GLY A 185 -4.76 20.14 6.48
N THR A 186 -5.07 19.42 7.54
CA THR A 186 -4.58 19.70 8.89
C THR A 186 -4.01 18.44 9.51
N LEU A 187 -2.77 18.50 9.95
CA LEU A 187 -2.15 17.56 10.86
C LEU A 187 -2.23 18.15 12.26
N ILE A 188 -2.79 17.42 13.21
CA ILE A 188 -2.75 17.78 14.64
C ILE A 188 -1.65 16.95 15.28
N ARG A 189 -0.66 17.59 15.86
CA ARG A 189 0.44 16.95 16.56
C ARG A 189 0.55 17.49 17.97
N ASP A 190 0.47 16.60 18.97
CA ASP A 190 0.51 16.97 20.39
C ASP A 190 -0.47 18.14 20.71
N ASP A 191 -1.71 18.02 20.21
CA ASP A 191 -2.81 19.00 20.30
C ASP A 191 -2.57 20.32 19.53
N VAL A 192 -1.49 20.45 18.76
CA VAL A 192 -1.21 21.63 17.93
C VAL A 192 -1.66 21.37 16.49
N PRO A 193 -2.62 22.14 15.95
CA PRO A 193 -3.01 22.03 14.56
C PRO A 193 -1.99 22.71 13.64
N LEU A 194 -1.54 21.98 12.64
CA LEU A 194 -0.60 22.40 11.61
C LEU A 194 -1.31 22.34 10.26
N ALA A 195 -1.36 23.44 9.53
CA ALA A 195 -1.77 23.42 8.13
C ALA A 195 -0.71 22.69 7.31
N VAL A 196 -1.14 21.76 6.46
CA VAL A 196 -0.24 20.96 5.63
C VAL A 196 -0.69 20.96 4.19
N THR A 197 0.29 20.87 3.31
CA THR A 197 0.13 20.53 1.89
C THR A 197 1.03 19.35 1.57
N GLY A 198 0.85 18.72 0.40
CA GLY A 198 1.72 17.59 0.05
C GLY A 198 1.37 16.92 -1.25
N LEU A 199 2.04 15.78 -1.46
CA LEU A 199 1.76 14.85 -2.55
C LEU A 199 1.38 13.49 -1.97
N GLY A 200 0.47 12.79 -2.65
CA GLY A 200 0.03 11.47 -2.27
C GLY A 200 -0.08 10.51 -3.44
N TRP A 201 -0.18 9.26 -3.10
CA TRP A 201 -0.42 8.11 -3.95
C TRP A 201 -1.60 7.31 -3.41
N MET A 202 -2.35 6.66 -4.28
CA MET A 202 -3.43 5.76 -3.91
C MET A 202 -3.41 4.52 -4.79
N ASP A 203 -3.56 3.35 -4.15
CA ASP A 203 -3.80 2.07 -4.79
C ASP A 203 -5.13 1.50 -4.37
N HIS A 204 -5.88 0.99 -5.35
CA HIS A 204 -7.06 0.18 -5.11
C HIS A 204 -6.91 -1.15 -5.84
N GLN A 205 -7.03 -2.23 -5.08
CA GLN A 205 -6.91 -3.58 -5.62
C GLN A 205 -7.96 -4.48 -5.01
N TRP A 206 -8.61 -5.29 -5.85
CA TRP A 206 -9.63 -6.25 -5.42
C TRP A 206 -9.60 -7.51 -6.28
N GLY A 207 -10.08 -8.63 -5.71
CA GLY A 207 -10.18 -9.88 -6.47
C GLY A 207 -10.32 -11.13 -5.62
N ASP A 208 -10.13 -12.26 -6.28
CA ASP A 208 -10.28 -13.58 -5.70
C ASP A 208 -8.94 -14.18 -5.23
N PHE A 209 -8.08 -13.35 -4.72
CA PHE A 209 -6.83 -13.80 -4.11
C PHE A 209 -7.01 -13.98 -2.60
N THR A 210 -6.42 -15.06 -2.09
CA THR A 210 -6.59 -15.48 -0.70
C THR A 210 -5.34 -15.36 0.14
N SER A 211 -4.21 -15.28 -0.51
CA SER A 211 -2.92 -15.13 0.13
C SER A 211 -2.32 -13.80 -0.26
N PHE A 212 -1.86 -13.06 0.70
CA PHE A 212 -0.62 -12.39 0.51
C PHE A 212 0.40 -13.48 0.17
N SER A 213 1.07 -13.39 -0.98
CA SER A 213 1.99 -14.39 -1.47
C SER A 213 2.75 -15.07 -0.32
N GLU A 214 2.88 -16.39 -0.33
CA GLU A 214 3.50 -17.15 0.78
C GLU A 214 4.90 -16.63 1.15
N GLY A 215 5.57 -15.91 0.23
CA GLY A 215 6.87 -15.26 0.40
C GLY A 215 6.85 -13.78 0.75
N GLY A 216 5.80 -13.07 0.37
CA GLY A 216 5.72 -11.62 0.51
C GLY A 216 6.04 -10.86 -0.78
N TRP A 217 6.00 -9.56 -0.71
CA TRP A 217 6.32 -8.66 -1.82
C TRP A 217 7.13 -7.46 -1.35
N ASP A 218 7.80 -6.82 -2.30
CA ASP A 218 8.35 -5.49 -2.19
C ASP A 218 7.64 -4.62 -3.21
N TRP A 219 7.10 -3.50 -2.77
CA TRP A 219 6.40 -2.53 -3.60
C TRP A 219 7.05 -1.15 -3.44
N PHE A 220 7.11 -0.42 -4.54
CA PHE A 220 7.74 0.89 -4.63
C PHE A 220 6.81 1.84 -5.38
N ALA A 221 6.53 3.00 -4.82
CA ALA A 221 5.91 4.12 -5.49
C ALA A 221 6.79 5.36 -5.37
N LEU A 222 7.25 5.88 -6.48
CA LEU A 222 8.15 7.02 -6.54
C LEU A 222 7.49 8.15 -7.31
N GLN A 223 7.60 9.36 -6.80
CA GLN A 223 7.13 10.60 -7.41
C GLN A 223 8.32 11.54 -7.60
N LEU A 224 8.72 11.72 -8.85
CA LEU A 224 9.87 12.56 -9.20
C LEU A 224 9.48 14.02 -9.35
N ASP A 225 10.46 14.92 -9.29
CA ASP A 225 10.26 16.37 -9.33
C ASP A 225 9.99 16.91 -10.75
N ASP A 226 10.23 16.09 -11.79
CA ASP A 226 9.79 16.33 -13.17
C ASP A 226 8.35 15.88 -13.46
N GLU A 227 7.60 15.52 -12.40
CA GLU A 227 6.26 14.95 -12.48
C GLU A 227 6.17 13.57 -13.15
N THR A 228 7.26 12.84 -13.22
CA THR A 228 7.25 11.41 -13.54
C THR A 228 6.95 10.60 -12.29
N GLU A 229 6.11 9.57 -12.39
CA GLU A 229 5.94 8.58 -11.33
C GLU A 229 6.38 7.21 -11.83
N LEU A 230 6.86 6.40 -10.88
CA LEU A 230 7.24 5.03 -11.15
C LEU A 230 6.71 4.13 -10.03
N MET A 231 5.97 3.10 -10.41
CA MET A 231 5.61 2.00 -9.53
C MET A 231 6.36 0.76 -9.96
N ALA A 232 6.83 -0.02 -8.99
CA ALA A 232 7.42 -1.33 -9.23
C ALA A 232 7.05 -2.27 -8.09
N TYR A 233 6.84 -3.55 -8.39
CA TYR A 233 6.67 -4.56 -7.37
C TYR A 233 7.34 -5.89 -7.75
N PHE A 234 7.73 -6.60 -6.71
CA PHE A 234 8.36 -7.92 -6.79
C PHE A 234 7.63 -8.85 -5.84
N VAL A 235 7.27 -10.03 -6.30
CA VAL A 235 6.58 -11.03 -5.47
C VAL A 235 7.48 -12.24 -5.32
N ARG A 236 7.61 -12.74 -4.07
CA ARG A 236 8.42 -13.90 -3.71
C ARG A 236 7.53 -15.07 -3.28
N ASP A 237 8.02 -16.28 -3.50
CA ASP A 237 7.42 -17.49 -2.95
C ASP A 237 7.93 -17.79 -1.53
N SER A 238 7.48 -18.89 -0.94
CA SER A 238 7.88 -19.32 0.42
C SER A 238 9.38 -19.60 0.58
N ASP A 239 10.09 -19.83 -0.51
CA ASP A 239 11.53 -20.06 -0.54
C ASP A 239 12.33 -18.77 -0.79
N ASP A 240 11.65 -17.60 -0.74
CA ASP A 240 12.19 -16.27 -1.06
C ASP A 240 12.66 -16.12 -2.51
N VAL A 241 12.15 -16.96 -3.42
CA VAL A 241 12.45 -16.85 -4.84
C VAL A 241 11.46 -15.87 -5.48
N GLN A 242 12.00 -14.81 -6.06
CA GLN A 242 11.19 -13.87 -6.85
C GLN A 242 10.67 -14.59 -8.11
N TYR A 243 9.35 -14.60 -8.27
CA TYR A 243 8.71 -15.23 -9.43
C TYR A 243 7.90 -14.25 -10.28
N LEU A 244 7.64 -13.07 -9.77
CA LEU A 244 6.92 -12.01 -10.49
C LEU A 244 7.62 -10.69 -10.24
N ALA A 245 7.77 -9.90 -11.29
CA ALA A 245 8.13 -8.50 -11.22
C ALA A 245 7.37 -7.74 -12.29
N SER A 246 6.94 -6.55 -11.95
CA SER A 246 6.26 -5.65 -12.89
C SER A 246 6.47 -4.21 -12.41
N GLY A 247 6.32 -3.27 -13.32
CA GLY A 247 6.34 -1.87 -13.01
C GLY A 247 5.45 -1.08 -13.96
N THR A 248 5.27 0.19 -13.65
CA THR A 248 4.56 1.15 -14.48
C THR A 248 5.25 2.50 -14.37
N VAL A 249 5.51 3.16 -15.47
CA VAL A 249 5.99 4.54 -15.50
C VAL A 249 4.90 5.45 -16.03
N VAL A 250 4.71 6.58 -15.36
CA VAL A 250 3.69 7.59 -15.68
C VAL A 250 4.38 8.91 -15.98
N ALA A 251 4.12 9.44 -17.16
CA ALA A 251 4.67 10.71 -17.60
C ALA A 251 3.92 11.91 -16.99
N ALA A 252 4.50 13.11 -17.09
CA ALA A 252 3.91 14.34 -16.57
C ALA A 252 2.51 14.65 -17.14
N ASP A 253 2.23 14.23 -18.37
CA ASP A 253 0.92 14.40 -19.02
C ASP A 253 -0.11 13.34 -18.62
N GLY A 254 0.24 12.38 -17.76
CA GLY A 254 -0.59 11.29 -17.30
C GLY A 254 -0.63 10.07 -18.22
N SER A 255 0.06 10.09 -19.33
CA SER A 255 0.27 8.89 -20.16
C SER A 255 1.16 7.89 -19.40
N TYR A 256 0.92 6.60 -19.55
CA TYR A 256 1.68 5.58 -18.84
C TYR A 256 1.97 4.36 -19.72
N GLU A 257 2.98 3.60 -19.29
CA GLU A 257 3.34 2.31 -19.88
C GLU A 257 3.67 1.29 -18.81
N ASP A 258 3.25 0.05 -19.00
CA ASP A 258 3.64 -1.06 -18.16
C ASP A 258 5.08 -1.48 -18.50
N LEU A 259 5.88 -1.76 -17.45
CA LEU A 259 7.27 -2.15 -17.57
C LEU A 259 7.41 -3.65 -17.30
N PRO A 260 7.92 -4.43 -18.26
CA PRO A 260 8.26 -5.82 -17.99
C PRO A 260 9.45 -5.91 -17.00
N ALA A 261 9.58 -7.04 -16.36
CA ALA A 261 10.60 -7.27 -15.32
C ALA A 261 12.04 -6.94 -15.74
N GLU A 262 12.35 -7.11 -17.02
CA GLU A 262 13.66 -6.86 -17.59
C GLU A 262 13.93 -5.39 -17.94
N ALA A 263 12.92 -4.52 -17.88
CA ALA A 263 13.08 -3.11 -18.24
C ALA A 263 13.86 -2.31 -17.19
N PHE A 264 13.84 -2.76 -15.93
CA PHE A 264 14.47 -2.05 -14.82
C PHE A 264 15.07 -3.01 -13.81
N THR A 265 15.96 -2.49 -12.97
CA THR A 265 16.49 -3.23 -11.82
C THR A 265 16.38 -2.38 -10.56
N ILE A 266 16.01 -2.99 -9.44
CA ILE A 266 16.08 -2.40 -8.10
C ILE A 266 17.00 -3.28 -7.26
N THR A 267 18.11 -2.71 -6.83
CA THR A 267 19.15 -3.46 -6.10
C THR A 267 19.32 -2.86 -4.70
N PRO A 268 19.12 -3.65 -3.63
CA PRO A 268 19.38 -3.20 -2.27
C PRO A 268 20.84 -2.80 -2.08
N THR A 269 21.08 -1.75 -1.30
CA THR A 269 22.42 -1.25 -0.95
C THR A 269 22.80 -1.54 0.51
N GLY A 270 21.83 -1.90 1.34
CA GLY A 270 22.00 -2.21 2.76
C GLY A 270 20.92 -3.13 3.30
N SER A 271 20.86 -3.26 4.61
CA SER A 271 19.81 -3.98 5.32
C SER A 271 19.65 -3.46 6.74
N TRP A 272 18.45 -3.61 7.29
CA TRP A 272 18.12 -3.33 8.69
C TRP A 272 17.41 -4.54 9.30
N THR A 273 17.76 -4.85 10.55
CA THR A 273 17.08 -5.91 11.30
C THR A 273 16.22 -5.28 12.37
N SER A 274 14.92 -5.53 12.32
CA SER A 274 13.99 -5.05 13.33
C SER A 274 14.33 -5.60 14.71
N PRO A 275 14.44 -4.74 15.71
CA PRO A 275 14.63 -5.20 17.11
C PRO A 275 13.37 -5.89 17.65
N ASP A 276 12.19 -5.60 17.10
CA ASP A 276 10.91 -6.09 17.60
C ASP A 276 10.53 -7.44 16.99
N SER A 277 10.56 -7.56 15.65
CA SER A 277 10.19 -8.79 14.96
C SER A 277 11.37 -9.74 14.70
N GLY A 278 12.59 -9.19 14.62
CA GLY A 278 13.78 -9.90 14.18
C GLY A 278 13.82 -10.09 12.66
N GLY A 279 12.86 -9.54 11.90
CA GLY A 279 12.86 -9.49 10.44
C GLY A 279 14.04 -8.68 9.92
N THR A 280 14.68 -9.15 8.86
CA THR A 280 15.78 -8.42 8.22
C THR A 280 15.33 -7.95 6.85
N TYR A 281 15.14 -6.65 6.74
CA TYR A 281 14.67 -5.96 5.54
C TYR A 281 15.83 -5.42 4.72
N PRO A 282 15.78 -5.49 3.38
CA PRO A 282 16.69 -4.69 2.55
C PRO A 282 16.43 -3.21 2.81
N MET A 283 17.51 -2.39 2.84
CA MET A 283 17.42 -0.95 3.10
C MET A 283 18.31 -0.18 2.15
N GLY A 284 17.73 0.92 1.61
CA GLY A 284 18.36 1.68 0.56
C GLY A 284 18.43 0.87 -0.73
N TRP A 285 18.17 1.50 -1.85
CA TRP A 285 18.16 0.81 -3.15
C TRP A 285 18.74 1.71 -4.23
N THR A 286 19.30 1.07 -5.24
CA THR A 286 19.59 1.70 -6.53
C THR A 286 18.56 1.21 -7.53
N LEU A 287 17.85 2.12 -8.18
CA LEU A 287 16.98 1.86 -9.31
C LEU A 287 17.71 2.28 -10.57
N ASP A 288 17.81 1.35 -11.52
CA ASP A 288 18.35 1.57 -12.88
C ASP A 288 17.26 1.24 -13.91
N TYR A 289 16.85 2.25 -14.68
CA TYR A 289 15.92 2.10 -15.80
C TYR A 289 16.59 2.66 -17.07
N PRO A 290 17.30 1.81 -17.83
CA PRO A 290 18.17 2.21 -18.93
C PRO A 290 17.46 2.93 -20.08
N ASP A 291 16.23 2.52 -20.43
CA ASP A 291 15.49 3.11 -21.55
C ASP A 291 15.14 4.60 -21.33
N ARG A 292 15.03 5.01 -20.06
CA ARG A 292 14.88 6.42 -19.65
C ARG A 292 16.18 7.06 -19.20
N GLN A 293 17.29 6.31 -19.22
CA GLN A 293 18.57 6.75 -18.64
C GLN A 293 18.41 7.22 -17.19
N LEU A 294 17.48 6.59 -16.45
CA LEU A 294 17.19 6.92 -15.05
C LEU A 294 18.04 6.04 -14.16
N LEU A 295 18.89 6.68 -13.36
CA LEU A 295 19.69 6.03 -12.32
C LEU A 295 19.56 6.81 -11.03
N VAL A 296 18.88 6.23 -10.05
CA VAL A 296 18.59 6.89 -8.78
C VAL A 296 18.88 6.00 -7.57
N SER A 297 19.26 6.64 -6.48
CA SER A 297 19.22 6.06 -5.14
C SER A 297 17.87 6.32 -4.51
N ILE A 298 17.34 5.32 -3.80
CA ILE A 298 16.14 5.38 -2.99
C ILE A 298 16.60 5.15 -1.55
N ASP A 299 16.45 6.13 -0.69
CA ASP A 299 16.97 6.10 0.66
C ASP A 299 15.82 6.23 1.67
N PRO A 300 15.67 5.29 2.63
CA PRO A 300 14.66 5.41 3.67
C PRO A 300 14.91 6.66 4.52
N VAL A 301 13.83 7.35 4.87
CA VAL A 301 13.90 8.51 5.78
C VAL A 301 14.30 8.06 7.18
N LEU A 302 13.89 6.86 7.55
CA LEU A 302 14.14 6.19 8.82
C LEU A 302 14.12 4.67 8.56
N ASP A 303 15.05 3.94 9.13
CA ASP A 303 15.08 2.47 9.00
C ASP A 303 13.89 1.82 9.75
N GLU A 304 13.56 2.33 10.93
CA GLU A 304 12.54 1.79 11.82
C GLU A 304 11.14 2.30 11.42
N GLN A 305 10.57 1.72 10.34
CA GLN A 305 9.21 1.99 9.87
C GLN A 305 8.41 0.67 9.72
N GLU A 306 8.61 -0.25 10.66
CA GLU A 306 7.92 -1.53 10.70
C GLU A 306 6.59 -1.42 11.47
N LEU A 307 5.52 -2.04 10.94
CA LEU A 307 4.23 -2.21 11.60
C LEU A 307 4.03 -3.68 11.98
N ASP A 308 3.80 -3.93 13.27
CA ASP A 308 3.28 -5.21 13.74
C ASP A 308 1.75 -5.16 13.77
N THR A 309 1.12 -5.65 12.70
CA THR A 309 -0.33 -5.65 12.54
C THR A 309 -0.95 -7.03 12.72
N ARG A 310 -0.27 -7.92 13.45
CA ARG A 310 -0.73 -9.30 13.71
C ARG A 310 -2.06 -9.37 14.46
N ASP A 311 -2.43 -8.32 15.18
CA ASP A 311 -3.72 -8.24 15.87
C ASP A 311 -4.91 -8.00 14.91
N THR A 312 -4.66 -7.54 13.68
CA THR A 312 -5.69 -7.21 12.68
C THR A 312 -5.56 -8.05 11.40
N THR A 313 -4.40 -8.06 10.78
CA THR A 313 -4.15 -8.73 9.49
C THR A 313 -3.23 -9.94 9.60
N MET A 314 -2.67 -10.22 10.78
CA MET A 314 -1.67 -11.27 11.05
C MET A 314 -0.35 -11.10 10.28
N VAL A 315 -0.07 -9.90 9.80
CA VAL A 315 1.14 -9.56 9.06
C VAL A 315 1.99 -8.59 9.87
N THR A 316 3.30 -8.70 9.75
CA THR A 316 4.25 -7.66 10.09
C THR A 316 4.91 -7.22 8.80
N TYR A 317 4.94 -5.93 8.53
CA TYR A 317 5.50 -5.37 7.29
C TYR A 317 6.23 -4.05 7.56
N TRP A 318 7.12 -3.69 6.64
CA TRP A 318 7.80 -2.41 6.67
C TRP A 318 7.11 -1.48 5.66
N GLU A 319 6.75 -0.29 6.13
CA GLU A 319 6.03 0.72 5.35
C GLU A 319 6.72 2.06 5.52
N GLY A 320 7.52 2.43 4.55
CA GLY A 320 8.46 3.51 4.77
C GLY A 320 8.48 4.61 3.74
N ALA A 321 8.44 5.84 4.27
CA ALA A 321 8.74 7.04 3.51
C ALA A 321 10.21 7.01 3.06
N VAL A 322 10.44 7.28 1.77
CA VAL A 322 11.77 7.33 1.15
C VAL A 322 12.02 8.65 0.44
N THR A 323 13.29 8.96 0.23
CA THR A 323 13.76 10.03 -0.66
C THR A 323 14.42 9.43 -1.88
N VAL A 324 14.35 10.13 -3.00
CA VAL A 324 14.92 9.71 -4.28
C VAL A 324 15.89 10.77 -4.75
N SER A 325 17.09 10.37 -5.23
CA SER A 325 18.06 11.27 -5.81
C SER A 325 18.95 10.57 -6.84
N GLY A 326 19.26 11.25 -7.91
CA GLY A 326 20.11 10.69 -8.96
C GLY A 326 20.08 11.50 -10.24
N THR A 327 20.04 10.83 -11.39
CA THR A 327 20.04 11.47 -12.70
C THR A 327 19.06 10.82 -13.66
N MET A 328 18.49 11.63 -14.55
CA MET A 328 17.81 11.18 -15.76
C MET A 328 18.57 11.74 -16.97
N GLY A 329 19.25 10.85 -17.71
CA GLY A 329 20.30 11.29 -18.64
C GLY A 329 21.43 12.01 -17.90
N ASP A 330 21.75 13.22 -18.38
CA ASP A 330 22.78 14.07 -17.77
C ASP A 330 22.21 15.06 -16.74
N GLU A 331 20.89 15.10 -16.55
CA GLU A 331 20.23 16.06 -15.66
C GLU A 331 20.00 15.44 -14.27
N PRO A 332 20.21 16.19 -13.18
CA PRO A 332 19.88 15.74 -11.84
C PRO A 332 18.36 15.61 -11.70
N ILE A 333 17.94 14.58 -10.98
CA ILE A 333 16.54 14.31 -10.65
C ILE A 333 16.42 14.00 -9.17
N ALA A 334 15.35 14.44 -8.53
CA ALA A 334 15.02 14.13 -7.16
C ALA A 334 13.55 13.77 -7.02
N GLY A 335 13.17 13.25 -5.86
CA GLY A 335 11.79 12.89 -5.58
C GLY A 335 11.60 12.33 -4.18
N GLU A 336 10.40 11.87 -3.94
CA GLU A 336 10.00 11.18 -2.73
C GLU A 336 9.14 9.96 -3.10
N GLY A 337 8.95 9.06 -2.18
CA GLY A 337 8.12 7.89 -2.41
C GLY A 337 7.83 7.10 -1.15
N TYR A 338 7.21 5.95 -1.36
CA TYR A 338 6.99 4.95 -0.35
C TYR A 338 7.47 3.59 -0.84
N VAL A 339 7.91 2.77 0.10
CA VAL A 339 8.28 1.38 -0.12
C VAL A 339 7.58 0.53 0.91
N GLU A 340 6.87 -0.49 0.46
CA GLU A 340 6.25 -1.51 1.30
C GLU A 340 6.99 -2.84 1.12
N MET A 341 7.29 -3.51 2.23
CA MET A 341 7.95 -4.81 2.21
C MET A 341 7.29 -5.78 3.18
N THR A 342 6.80 -6.89 2.68
CA THR A 342 6.15 -7.94 3.46
C THR A 342 6.96 -9.24 3.45
N GLY A 343 6.68 -10.13 4.41
CA GLY A 343 7.24 -11.48 4.44
C GLY A 343 8.64 -11.62 5.03
N TYR A 344 9.26 -10.56 5.52
CA TYR A 344 10.60 -10.58 6.13
C TYR A 344 10.59 -10.94 7.62
N ALA A 345 9.51 -10.59 8.33
CA ALA A 345 9.30 -10.89 9.74
C ALA A 345 8.55 -12.21 9.96
N ARG A 346 8.95 -13.28 9.25
CA ARG A 346 8.32 -14.59 9.41
C ARG A 346 8.72 -15.21 10.75
N GLU A 347 7.75 -15.78 11.45
CA GLU A 347 8.05 -16.66 12.57
C GLU A 347 8.95 -17.80 12.05
N ARG A 348 10.17 -17.88 12.57
CA ARG A 348 10.99 -19.07 12.37
C ARG A 348 10.25 -20.21 13.03
N ASP A 349 9.90 -21.23 12.26
CA ASP A 349 9.20 -22.45 12.68
C ASP A 349 9.52 -22.85 14.11
N GLY A 350 8.55 -22.81 14.98
CA GLY A 350 8.68 -23.39 16.30
C GLY A 350 7.93 -22.69 17.43
N GLY A 351 6.63 -22.88 17.47
CA GLY A 351 5.97 -22.73 18.76
C GLY A 351 4.63 -21.99 18.75
N VAL A 352 3.58 -22.75 18.48
CA VAL A 352 2.28 -22.41 19.05
C VAL A 352 2.41 -22.56 20.58
N PRO A 353 2.11 -21.53 21.41
CA PRO A 353 2.04 -21.69 22.85
C PRO A 353 0.88 -22.58 23.29
#